data_27b9240dabc4279460b50c2ee60d4673
#
_entry.id   27b9240dabc4279460b50c2ee60d4673
#
_cell.length_a   1.000
_cell.length_b   1.000
_cell.length_c   1.000
_cell.angle_alpha   90.00
_cell.angle_beta   90.00
_cell.angle_gamma   90.00
#
_symmetry.space_group_name_H-M   'P 1'
#
loop_
_entity.id
_entity.type
_entity.pdbx_description
1 polymer ?
#
loop_
_entity_poly.entity_id
_entity_poly.type
_entity_poly.pdbx_seq_one_letter_code
_entity_poly.pdbx_strand_id
1 'polypeptide(L)'
;MNADGVDGFTITGPGTINGNGQKYWEEFWIRRKYNPQCTNLEAMRPRNVYISNSKNVTVQDVKIINSPFWTNHLYRCENVRYLGCFIFAPTENVTPVDPKRGGPSTDAIDLDVCKNVLIHGCYMHVNDDAVVLKGGKGTWADKDENNGPNSNIIIEDCTYGKVHGCLTLGSESLFDHNIILRRIDVRAAARVLWLKMRPDTPQHFEYVID
;
A
#
# COMPACT_ATOMS: atom_id res chain seq x y z
N MET A 1 -12.47 7.61 -0.19
CA MET A 1 -12.17 9.07 -0.18
C MET A 1 -11.20 9.36 -1.31
N ASN A 2 -11.43 10.40 -2.11
CA ASN A 2 -10.53 10.77 -3.21
C ASN A 2 -10.16 12.26 -3.11
N ALA A 3 -8.90 12.57 -3.41
CA ALA A 3 -8.40 13.94 -3.60
C ALA A 3 -7.45 13.96 -4.79
N ASP A 4 -7.52 14.99 -5.61
CA ASP A 4 -6.67 15.16 -6.78
C ASP A 4 -6.23 16.60 -6.94
N GLY A 5 -4.94 16.83 -7.22
CA GLY A 5 -4.39 18.14 -7.50
C GLY A 5 -4.45 19.14 -6.33
N VAL A 6 -4.43 18.65 -5.08
CA VAL A 6 -4.53 19.51 -3.89
C VAL A 6 -3.16 19.83 -3.30
N ASP A 7 -3.05 21.01 -2.70
CA ASP A 7 -1.87 21.45 -1.94
C ASP A 7 -2.29 21.81 -0.50
N GLY A 8 -1.64 21.18 0.48
CA GLY A 8 -1.97 21.40 1.89
C GLY A 8 -3.17 20.60 2.41
N PHE A 9 -3.36 19.36 1.93
CA PHE A 9 -4.45 18.49 2.36
C PHE A 9 -4.12 17.76 3.67
N THR A 10 -5.04 17.81 4.64
CA THR A 10 -4.85 17.13 5.94
C THR A 10 -6.09 16.33 6.35
N ILE A 11 -5.84 15.07 6.73
CA ILE A 11 -6.80 14.23 7.45
C ILE A 11 -6.24 14.05 8.87
N THR A 12 -6.98 14.46 9.88
CA THR A 12 -6.54 14.30 11.27
C THR A 12 -7.65 13.75 12.17
N GLY A 13 -7.23 12.95 13.16
CA GLY A 13 -8.12 12.13 13.97
C GLY A 13 -8.56 12.71 15.30
N PRO A 14 -9.19 11.89 16.20
CA PRO A 14 -9.11 10.42 16.35
C PRO A 14 -10.21 9.59 15.64
N GLY A 15 -10.76 10.02 14.54
CA GLY A 15 -11.86 9.36 13.84
C GLY A 15 -11.48 8.04 13.14
N THR A 16 -12.48 7.40 12.52
CA THR A 16 -12.32 6.16 11.77
C THR A 16 -12.85 6.31 10.35
N ILE A 17 -12.02 5.96 9.38
CA ILE A 17 -12.41 5.78 7.98
C ILE A 17 -12.55 4.27 7.76
N ASN A 18 -13.79 3.78 7.62
CA ASN A 18 -14.07 2.37 7.40
C ASN A 18 -14.50 2.14 5.95
N GLY A 19 -13.70 1.35 5.22
CA GLY A 19 -13.96 1.03 3.81
C GLY A 19 -15.09 0.02 3.60
N ASN A 20 -15.55 -0.64 4.68
CA ASN A 20 -16.64 -1.62 4.65
C ASN A 20 -16.42 -2.72 3.59
N GLY A 21 -15.21 -3.27 3.54
CA GLY A 21 -14.71 -4.15 2.48
C GLY A 21 -15.33 -5.54 2.41
N GLN A 22 -16.08 -5.98 3.43
CA GLN A 22 -16.57 -7.37 3.60
C GLN A 22 -17.22 -7.94 2.32
N LYS A 23 -18.18 -7.23 1.74
CA LYS A 23 -18.87 -7.66 0.52
C LYS A 23 -17.93 -7.90 -0.67
N TYR A 24 -16.95 -7.02 -0.83
CA TYR A 24 -15.95 -7.11 -1.91
C TYR A 24 -15.02 -8.30 -1.73
N TRP A 25 -14.65 -8.62 -0.48
CA TRP A 25 -13.76 -9.73 -0.17
C TRP A 25 -14.47 -11.08 -0.37
N GLU A 26 -15.72 -11.20 0.06
CA GLU A 26 -16.54 -12.38 -0.17
C GLU A 26 -16.71 -12.65 -1.67
N GLU A 27 -17.11 -11.63 -2.44
CA GLU A 27 -17.26 -11.73 -3.88
C GLU A 27 -15.97 -12.17 -4.58
N PHE A 28 -14.84 -11.55 -4.22
CA PHE A 28 -13.54 -11.90 -4.78
C PHE A 28 -13.19 -13.38 -4.53
N TRP A 29 -13.32 -13.86 -3.31
CA TRP A 29 -12.97 -15.24 -2.97
C TRP A 29 -13.94 -16.28 -3.55
N ILE A 30 -15.22 -15.94 -3.64
CA ILE A 30 -16.21 -16.79 -4.33
C ILE A 30 -15.86 -16.89 -5.81
N ARG A 31 -15.62 -15.78 -6.49
CA ARG A 31 -15.17 -15.78 -7.89
C ARG A 31 -13.92 -16.64 -8.09
N ARG A 32 -12.93 -16.47 -7.25
CA ARG A 32 -11.67 -17.19 -7.35
C ARG A 32 -11.79 -18.68 -7.05
N LYS A 33 -12.76 -19.08 -6.25
CA LYS A 33 -13.07 -20.50 -6.02
C LYS A 33 -13.59 -21.19 -7.28
N TYR A 34 -14.46 -20.52 -8.03
CA TYR A 34 -15.08 -21.07 -9.24
C TYR A 34 -14.26 -20.82 -10.51
N ASN A 35 -13.42 -19.79 -10.52
CA ASN A 35 -12.49 -19.46 -11.57
C ASN A 35 -11.08 -19.19 -11.00
N PRO A 36 -10.21 -20.20 -10.88
CA PRO A 36 -8.84 -20.04 -10.37
C PRO A 36 -7.97 -19.07 -11.20
N GLN A 37 -8.34 -18.81 -12.44
CA GLN A 37 -7.66 -17.84 -13.32
C GLN A 37 -8.08 -16.39 -13.05
N CYS A 38 -9.09 -16.16 -12.21
CA CYS A 38 -9.55 -14.82 -11.84
C CYS A 38 -8.39 -13.99 -11.26
N THR A 39 -8.12 -12.86 -11.88
CA THR A 39 -7.08 -11.92 -11.44
C THR A 39 -7.60 -10.95 -10.38
N ASN A 40 -6.70 -10.19 -9.77
CA ASN A 40 -7.08 -9.14 -8.82
C ASN A 40 -7.87 -8.00 -9.48
N LEU A 41 -7.81 -7.86 -10.81
CA LEU A 41 -8.44 -6.76 -11.56
C LEU A 41 -9.85 -7.07 -12.02
N GLU A 42 -10.28 -8.35 -12.03
CA GLU A 42 -11.60 -8.75 -12.51
C GLU A 42 -12.75 -8.36 -11.57
N ALA A 43 -12.45 -8.14 -10.28
CA ALA A 43 -13.40 -7.59 -9.33
C ALA A 43 -13.05 -6.13 -9.06
N MET A 44 -13.88 -5.20 -9.51
CA MET A 44 -13.68 -3.78 -9.22
C MET A 44 -13.87 -3.52 -7.72
N ARG A 45 -12.77 -3.17 -7.07
CA ARG A 45 -12.72 -2.88 -5.64
C ARG A 45 -12.15 -1.49 -5.42
N PRO A 46 -12.87 -0.58 -4.76
CA PRO A 46 -12.37 0.76 -4.50
C PRO A 46 -11.24 0.76 -3.47
N ARG A 47 -10.30 1.67 -3.61
CA ARG A 47 -9.34 2.03 -2.57
C ARG A 47 -10.06 2.82 -1.47
N ASN A 48 -9.63 2.67 -0.22
CA ASN A 48 -10.27 3.41 0.88
C ASN A 48 -9.90 4.90 0.82
N VAL A 49 -8.61 5.19 0.69
CA VAL A 49 -8.08 6.54 0.46
C VAL A 49 -7.26 6.55 -0.83
N TYR A 50 -7.60 7.44 -1.75
CA TYR A 50 -6.84 7.66 -2.97
C TYR A 50 -6.53 9.16 -3.12
N ILE A 51 -5.24 9.47 -3.19
CA ILE A 51 -4.77 10.84 -3.34
C ILE A 51 -3.82 10.89 -4.53
N SER A 52 -4.08 11.78 -5.48
CA SER A 52 -3.26 11.90 -6.69
C SER A 52 -2.81 13.32 -6.96
N ASN A 53 -1.68 13.48 -7.65
CA ASN A 53 -1.14 14.76 -8.13
C ASN A 53 -1.09 15.86 -7.06
N SER A 54 -0.80 15.49 -5.80
CA SER A 54 -1.01 16.36 -4.63
C SER A 54 0.28 16.60 -3.86
N LYS A 55 0.34 17.73 -3.14
CA LYS A 55 1.50 18.11 -2.34
C LYS A 55 1.10 18.44 -0.91
N ASN A 56 2.08 18.35 0.00
CA ASN A 56 1.92 18.72 1.42
C ASN A 56 0.73 18.01 2.08
N VAL A 57 0.68 16.68 1.90
CA VAL A 57 -0.37 15.81 2.40
C VAL A 57 -0.01 15.30 3.79
N THR A 58 -0.92 15.42 4.74
CA THR A 58 -0.76 14.86 6.09
C THR A 58 -1.96 14.01 6.47
N VAL A 59 -1.69 12.78 6.92
CA VAL A 59 -2.68 11.87 7.50
C VAL A 59 -2.20 11.52 8.90
N GLN A 60 -2.96 11.93 9.92
CA GLN A 60 -2.50 11.86 11.30
C GLN A 60 -3.57 11.39 12.29
N ASP A 61 -3.19 10.48 13.20
CA ASP A 61 -3.98 10.02 14.35
C ASP A 61 -5.38 9.46 13.98
N VAL A 62 -5.52 8.92 12.77
CA VAL A 62 -6.79 8.33 12.28
C VAL A 62 -6.71 6.81 12.19
N LYS A 63 -7.85 6.15 12.33
CA LYS A 63 -8.02 4.74 12.03
C LYS A 63 -8.54 4.58 10.61
N ILE A 64 -7.83 3.80 9.79
CA ILE A 64 -8.22 3.50 8.41
C ILE A 64 -8.35 1.98 8.30
N ILE A 65 -9.59 1.50 8.18
CA ILE A 65 -9.87 0.08 8.35
C ILE A 65 -10.72 -0.50 7.24
N ASN A 66 -10.61 -1.81 7.06
CA ASN A 66 -11.48 -2.64 6.21
C ASN A 66 -11.58 -2.14 4.77
N SER A 67 -10.45 -1.79 4.16
CA SER A 67 -10.43 -1.39 2.76
C SER A 67 -10.85 -2.54 1.84
N PRO A 68 -11.69 -2.30 0.84
CA PRO A 68 -11.99 -3.31 -0.19
C PRO A 68 -10.78 -3.77 -1.00
N PHE A 69 -9.81 -2.88 -1.17
CA PHE A 69 -8.57 -3.06 -1.93
C PHE A 69 -7.42 -2.32 -1.23
N TRP A 70 -6.41 -1.81 -1.94
CA TRP A 70 -5.33 -1.00 -1.38
C TRP A 70 -5.88 0.07 -0.44
N THR A 71 -5.35 0.09 0.77
CA THR A 71 -5.98 0.92 1.82
C THR A 71 -5.73 2.39 1.59
N ASN A 72 -4.47 2.77 1.41
CA ASN A 72 -4.07 4.14 1.08
C ASN A 72 -3.22 4.10 -0.18
N HIS A 73 -3.69 4.67 -1.26
CA HIS A 73 -2.95 4.78 -2.50
C HIS A 73 -2.64 6.25 -2.80
N LEU A 74 -1.36 6.58 -2.83
CA LEU A 74 -0.86 7.89 -3.20
C LEU A 74 -0.19 7.79 -4.56
N TYR A 75 -0.66 8.59 -5.52
CA TYR A 75 -0.13 8.60 -6.86
C TYR A 75 0.39 9.98 -7.23
N ARG A 76 1.68 10.08 -7.56
CA ARG A 76 2.35 11.34 -7.94
C ARG A 76 2.19 12.41 -6.85
N CYS A 77 2.48 12.04 -5.60
CA CYS A 77 2.39 12.95 -4.45
C CYS A 77 3.77 13.33 -3.95
N GLU A 78 3.87 14.53 -3.40
CA GLU A 78 5.11 15.08 -2.83
C GLU A 78 4.88 15.64 -1.41
N ASN A 79 5.87 15.49 -0.53
CA ASN A 79 5.82 15.95 0.86
C ASN A 79 4.64 15.33 1.62
N VAL A 80 4.66 14.01 1.75
CA VAL A 80 3.59 13.23 2.36
C VAL A 80 3.98 12.79 3.76
N ARG A 81 3.04 12.85 4.71
CA ARG A 81 3.24 12.38 6.08
C ARG A 81 2.09 11.49 6.53
N TYR A 82 2.42 10.30 7.02
CA TYR A 82 1.53 9.43 7.79
C TYR A 82 2.06 9.34 9.22
N LEU A 83 1.31 9.86 10.19
CA LEU A 83 1.77 10.03 11.57
C LEU A 83 0.77 9.37 12.54
N GLY A 84 1.22 8.39 13.33
CA GLY A 84 0.41 7.76 14.36
C GLY A 84 -0.88 7.09 13.88
N CYS A 85 -0.96 6.69 12.63
CA CYS A 85 -2.16 6.08 12.05
C CYS A 85 -2.31 4.61 12.44
N PHE A 86 -3.55 4.17 12.61
CA PHE A 86 -3.90 2.76 12.79
C PHE A 86 -4.54 2.23 11.49
N ILE A 87 -3.83 1.33 10.79
CA ILE A 87 -4.28 0.77 9.51
C ILE A 87 -4.54 -0.73 9.70
N PHE A 88 -5.77 -1.16 9.40
CA PHE A 88 -6.18 -2.53 9.66
C PHE A 88 -7.06 -3.12 8.57
N ALA A 89 -6.75 -4.35 8.20
CA ALA A 89 -7.65 -5.25 7.47
C ALA A 89 -7.54 -6.67 8.03
N PRO A 90 -8.65 -7.45 8.11
CA PRO A 90 -8.61 -8.79 8.64
C PRO A 90 -7.78 -9.72 7.77
N THR A 91 -6.98 -10.58 8.39
CA THR A 91 -6.08 -11.53 7.72
C THR A 91 -6.65 -12.93 7.59
N GLU A 92 -7.87 -13.14 8.07
CA GLU A 92 -8.59 -14.41 8.03
C GLU A 92 -10.09 -14.19 8.24
N ASN A 93 -10.90 -15.23 8.05
CA ASN A 93 -12.33 -15.27 8.32
C ASN A 93 -13.20 -14.24 7.58
N VAL A 94 -12.76 -13.79 6.41
CA VAL A 94 -13.54 -12.81 5.60
C VAL A 94 -14.49 -13.47 4.61
N THR A 95 -14.47 -14.79 4.48
CA THR A 95 -15.32 -15.52 3.53
C THR A 95 -15.68 -16.92 4.04
N PRO A 96 -16.90 -17.40 3.78
CA PRO A 96 -17.29 -18.75 4.17
C PRO A 96 -16.65 -19.84 3.31
N VAL A 97 -16.04 -19.49 2.17
CA VAL A 97 -15.43 -20.49 1.27
C VAL A 97 -14.08 -21.00 1.77
N ASP A 98 -13.37 -20.22 2.57
CA ASP A 98 -12.12 -20.61 3.22
C ASP A 98 -11.82 -19.68 4.41
N PRO A 99 -11.92 -20.17 5.65
CA PRO A 99 -11.69 -19.34 6.84
C PRO A 99 -10.26 -18.81 6.97
N LYS A 100 -9.29 -19.38 6.26
CA LYS A 100 -7.91 -18.89 6.26
C LYS A 100 -7.71 -17.67 5.36
N ARG A 101 -8.71 -17.24 4.62
CA ARG A 101 -8.64 -16.07 3.74
C ARG A 101 -8.90 -14.78 4.50
N GLY A 102 -8.05 -13.81 4.26
CA GLY A 102 -8.21 -12.42 4.70
C GLY A 102 -8.67 -11.50 3.57
N GLY A 103 -8.73 -10.21 3.84
CA GLY A 103 -9.07 -9.18 2.84
C GLY A 103 -8.03 -9.15 1.72
N PRO A 104 -8.37 -9.53 0.47
CA PRO A 104 -7.38 -9.65 -0.60
C PRO A 104 -6.88 -8.29 -1.07
N SER A 105 -5.57 -8.17 -1.26
CA SER A 105 -4.88 -6.95 -1.74
C SER A 105 -5.20 -5.71 -0.88
N THR A 106 -5.11 -5.86 0.44
CA THR A 106 -5.38 -4.77 1.39
C THR A 106 -4.10 -4.11 1.89
N ASP A 107 -3.16 -3.88 0.99
CA ASP A 107 -1.89 -3.19 1.26
C ASP A 107 -2.14 -1.93 2.09
N ALA A 108 -1.30 -1.65 3.11
CA ALA A 108 -1.61 -0.56 4.03
C ALA A 108 -1.34 0.81 3.40
N ILE A 109 -0.17 1.00 2.78
CA ILE A 109 0.20 2.24 2.09
C ILE A 109 0.93 1.90 0.78
N ASP A 110 0.33 2.27 -0.33
CA ASP A 110 0.92 2.19 -1.67
C ASP A 110 1.41 3.57 -2.10
N LEU A 111 2.71 3.71 -2.27
CA LEU A 111 3.36 4.91 -2.80
C LEU A 111 3.67 4.67 -4.27
N ASP A 112 3.08 5.46 -5.13
CA ASP A 112 3.16 5.33 -6.58
C ASP A 112 3.69 6.64 -7.18
N VAL A 113 4.95 6.66 -7.57
CA VAL A 113 5.66 7.86 -8.02
C VAL A 113 5.65 8.97 -6.96
N CYS A 114 5.96 8.63 -5.71
CA CYS A 114 5.92 9.58 -4.60
C CYS A 114 7.33 10.04 -4.18
N LYS A 115 7.39 11.27 -3.63
CA LYS A 115 8.65 11.88 -3.22
C LYS A 115 8.53 12.57 -1.87
N ASN A 116 9.60 12.49 -1.05
CA ASN A 116 9.67 13.10 0.27
C ASN A 116 8.53 12.61 1.18
N VAL A 117 8.55 11.33 1.55
CA VAL A 117 7.50 10.69 2.34
C VAL A 117 8.05 10.32 3.72
N LEU A 118 7.28 10.64 4.76
CA LEU A 118 7.52 10.18 6.13
C LEU A 118 6.34 9.33 6.60
N ILE A 119 6.61 8.10 7.00
CA ILE A 119 5.67 7.22 7.68
C ILE A 119 6.23 6.95 9.07
N HIS A 120 5.60 7.50 10.11
CA HIS A 120 6.12 7.47 11.47
C HIS A 120 5.07 7.07 12.49
N GLY A 121 5.44 6.17 13.40
CA GLY A 121 4.62 5.79 14.54
C GLY A 121 3.31 5.07 14.17
N CYS A 122 3.21 4.52 12.98
CA CYS A 122 1.99 3.86 12.51
C CYS A 122 1.90 2.41 12.93
N TYR A 123 0.68 1.93 13.19
CA TYR A 123 0.37 0.52 13.33
C TYR A 123 -0.27 0.01 12.04
N MET A 124 0.27 -1.10 11.49
CA MET A 124 -0.24 -1.72 10.27
C MET A 124 -0.48 -3.22 10.49
N HIS A 125 -1.70 -3.67 10.21
CA HIS A 125 -2.08 -5.07 10.23
C HIS A 125 -3.02 -5.32 9.07
N VAL A 126 -2.53 -5.96 8.01
CA VAL A 126 -3.25 -6.11 6.74
C VAL A 126 -2.97 -7.45 6.09
N ASN A 127 -3.85 -7.89 5.20
CA ASN A 127 -3.69 -9.17 4.52
C ASN A 127 -2.96 -9.04 3.16
N ASP A 128 -2.07 -8.08 3.07
CA ASP A 128 -1.08 -7.94 2.02
C ASP A 128 0.13 -7.17 2.58
N ASP A 129 0.83 -6.38 1.78
CA ASP A 129 2.05 -5.69 2.19
C ASP A 129 1.77 -4.45 3.06
N ALA A 130 2.71 -4.08 3.94
CA ALA A 130 2.57 -2.89 4.76
C ALA A 130 2.83 -1.61 3.94
N VAL A 131 4.04 -1.42 3.43
CA VAL A 131 4.38 -0.30 2.56
C VAL A 131 4.87 -0.83 1.22
N VAL A 132 4.27 -0.34 0.15
CA VAL A 132 4.58 -0.77 -1.21
C VAL A 132 5.01 0.42 -2.05
N LEU A 133 6.12 0.26 -2.77
CA LEU A 133 6.61 1.24 -3.73
C LEU A 133 6.23 0.79 -5.13
N LYS A 134 5.53 1.67 -5.84
CA LYS A 134 5.09 1.46 -7.22
C LYS A 134 5.63 2.58 -8.11
N GLY A 135 5.49 2.46 -9.42
CA GLY A 135 6.04 3.47 -10.33
C GLY A 135 5.82 3.15 -11.79
N GLY A 136 5.14 2.04 -12.07
CA GLY A 136 4.85 1.61 -13.44
C GLY A 136 5.20 0.16 -13.72
N LYS A 137 4.67 -0.37 -14.83
CA LYS A 137 4.90 -1.74 -15.27
C LYS A 137 4.86 -1.88 -16.78
N GLY A 138 5.49 -2.96 -17.27
CA GLY A 138 5.53 -3.32 -18.68
C GLY A 138 6.81 -2.86 -19.39
N THR A 139 7.01 -3.36 -20.59
CA THR A 139 8.26 -3.22 -21.35
C THR A 139 8.70 -1.77 -21.60
N TRP A 140 7.72 -0.87 -21.71
CA TRP A 140 7.96 0.54 -22.00
C TRP A 140 7.62 1.46 -20.81
N ALA A 141 7.53 0.89 -19.61
CA ALA A 141 7.13 1.64 -18.43
C ALA A 141 8.06 2.83 -18.11
N ASP A 142 9.34 2.70 -18.42
CA ASP A 142 10.35 3.76 -18.25
C ASP A 142 10.25 4.89 -19.29
N LYS A 143 9.39 4.75 -20.29
CA LYS A 143 9.12 5.78 -21.32
C LYS A 143 7.82 6.53 -21.09
N ASP A 144 6.97 6.08 -20.18
CA ASP A 144 5.72 6.75 -19.84
C ASP A 144 5.99 7.86 -18.82
N GLU A 145 5.67 9.09 -19.17
CA GLU A 145 5.88 10.28 -18.32
C GLU A 145 5.05 10.26 -17.03
N ASN A 146 4.04 9.41 -16.96
CA ASN A 146 3.21 9.22 -15.78
C ASN A 146 3.81 8.23 -14.77
N ASN A 147 4.79 7.47 -15.20
CA ASN A 147 5.57 6.57 -14.38
C ASN A 147 6.82 7.25 -13.85
N GLY A 148 7.44 6.67 -12.82
CA GLY A 148 8.67 7.24 -12.31
C GLY A 148 9.11 6.66 -10.96
N PRO A 149 10.11 7.29 -10.36
CA PRO A 149 10.68 6.81 -9.10
C PRO A 149 9.81 7.16 -7.88
N ASN A 150 9.95 6.32 -6.85
CA ASN A 150 9.74 6.76 -5.48
C ASN A 150 11.10 7.16 -4.88
N SER A 151 11.14 8.27 -4.15
CA SER A 151 12.40 8.76 -3.61
C SER A 151 12.27 9.51 -2.29
N ASN A 152 13.34 9.48 -1.49
CA ASN A 152 13.40 10.16 -0.19
C ASN A 152 12.26 9.72 0.73
N ILE A 153 12.18 8.42 1.03
CA ILE A 153 11.13 7.82 1.84
C ILE A 153 11.73 7.34 3.15
N ILE A 154 11.14 7.75 4.25
CA ILE A 154 11.50 7.31 5.60
C ILE A 154 10.30 6.61 6.22
N ILE A 155 10.52 5.38 6.67
CA ILE A 155 9.54 4.57 7.40
C ILE A 155 10.18 4.22 8.73
N GLU A 156 9.63 4.73 9.84
CA GLU A 156 10.26 4.58 11.13
C GLU A 156 9.29 4.49 12.31
N ASP A 157 9.77 3.87 13.39
CA ASP A 157 9.03 3.74 14.65
C ASP A 157 7.64 3.10 14.48
N CYS A 158 7.45 2.26 13.46
CA CYS A 158 6.18 1.63 13.14
C CYS A 158 6.10 0.21 13.75
N THR A 159 4.87 -0.23 14.00
CA THR A 159 4.58 -1.60 14.43
C THR A 159 3.79 -2.32 13.35
N TYR A 160 4.28 -3.48 12.92
CA TYR A 160 3.60 -4.35 11.97
C TYR A 160 3.01 -5.56 12.70
N GLY A 161 1.68 -5.63 12.77
CA GLY A 161 0.95 -6.72 13.43
C GLY A 161 1.05 -8.03 12.67
N LYS A 162 0.43 -8.12 11.49
CA LYS A 162 0.60 -9.20 10.52
C LYS A 162 0.53 -8.59 9.12
N VAL A 163 1.55 -8.86 8.31
CA VAL A 163 1.67 -8.35 6.92
C VAL A 163 2.35 -9.39 6.04
N HIS A 164 2.26 -9.27 4.72
CA HIS A 164 3.03 -10.12 3.82
C HIS A 164 4.46 -9.61 3.69
N GLY A 165 4.68 -8.39 3.25
CA GLY A 165 5.97 -7.70 3.22
C GLY A 165 5.96 -6.46 4.09
N CYS A 166 7.06 -6.19 4.80
CA CYS A 166 7.17 -4.95 5.58
C CYS A 166 7.44 -3.76 4.65
N LEU A 167 8.38 -3.92 3.73
CA LEU A 167 8.65 -3.01 2.62
C LEU A 167 8.72 -3.83 1.34
N THR A 168 7.87 -3.50 0.38
CA THR A 168 7.80 -4.18 -0.91
C THR A 168 8.07 -3.21 -2.05
N LEU A 169 9.02 -3.53 -2.93
CA LEU A 169 9.29 -2.82 -4.16
C LEU A 169 8.68 -3.62 -5.31
N GLY A 170 7.59 -3.09 -5.84
CA GLY A 170 6.88 -3.73 -6.96
C GLY A 170 5.58 -4.47 -6.61
N SER A 171 5.08 -5.29 -7.54
CA SER A 171 5.63 -5.66 -8.86
C SER A 171 5.59 -4.53 -9.90
N GLU A 172 4.83 -3.47 -9.70
CA GLU A 172 4.69 -2.30 -10.56
C GLU A 172 5.66 -1.19 -10.14
N SER A 173 6.96 -1.45 -10.02
CA SER A 173 7.98 -0.49 -9.61
C SER A 173 9.05 -0.33 -10.68
N LEU A 174 9.63 0.85 -10.81
CA LEU A 174 10.70 1.14 -11.79
C LEU A 174 12.01 1.50 -11.10
N PHE A 175 12.06 2.69 -10.50
CA PHE A 175 13.24 3.25 -9.87
C PHE A 175 12.87 3.68 -8.45
N ASP A 176 13.45 3.05 -7.46
CA ASP A 176 13.27 3.44 -6.07
C ASP A 176 14.64 3.72 -5.47
N HIS A 177 14.82 4.89 -4.87
CA HIS A 177 16.10 5.28 -4.29
C HIS A 177 15.95 6.15 -3.05
N ASN A 178 16.96 6.12 -2.19
CA ASN A 178 17.00 6.84 -0.92
C ASN A 178 15.79 6.48 -0.02
N ILE A 179 15.68 5.18 0.28
CA ILE A 179 14.60 4.60 1.09
C ILE A 179 15.20 4.14 2.42
N ILE A 180 14.63 4.58 3.52
CA ILE A 180 15.05 4.21 4.87
C ILE A 180 13.91 3.50 5.58
N LEU A 181 14.16 2.28 6.03
CA LEU A 181 13.28 1.52 6.92
C LEU A 181 14.05 1.27 8.23
N ARG A 182 13.56 1.82 9.34
CA ARG A 182 14.28 1.69 10.62
C ARG A 182 13.38 1.69 11.86
N ARG A 183 13.82 1.04 12.91
CA ARG A 183 13.14 0.94 14.21
C ARG A 183 11.70 0.42 14.07
N ILE A 184 11.57 -0.70 13.39
CA ILE A 184 10.28 -1.35 13.12
C ILE A 184 10.10 -2.53 14.08
N ASP A 185 8.97 -2.55 14.80
CA ASP A 185 8.52 -3.71 15.56
C ASP A 185 7.71 -4.65 14.65
N VAL A 186 8.30 -5.76 14.24
CA VAL A 186 7.65 -6.73 13.34
C VAL A 186 7.15 -7.92 14.16
N ARG A 187 5.84 -8.04 14.34
CA ARG A 187 5.23 -9.16 15.06
C ARG A 187 5.01 -10.38 14.19
N ALA A 188 4.56 -10.19 12.95
CA ALA A 188 4.43 -11.26 11.97
C ALA A 188 4.53 -10.71 10.54
N ALA A 189 5.49 -11.23 9.78
CA ALA A 189 5.64 -10.91 8.37
C ALA A 189 6.17 -12.13 7.61
N ALA A 190 5.78 -12.28 6.36
CA ALA A 190 6.39 -13.28 5.50
C ALA A 190 7.79 -12.82 5.02
N ARG A 191 7.99 -11.51 4.84
CA ARG A 191 9.26 -10.90 4.40
C ARG A 191 9.44 -9.51 5.00
N VAL A 192 10.67 -9.17 5.39
CA VAL A 192 10.99 -7.81 5.82
C VAL A 192 11.19 -6.91 4.60
N LEU A 193 11.98 -7.36 3.64
CA LEU A 193 12.15 -6.69 2.34
C LEU A 193 11.73 -7.64 1.22
N TRP A 194 10.90 -7.14 0.30
CA TRP A 194 10.47 -7.92 -0.85
C TRP A 194 10.68 -7.15 -2.16
N LEU A 195 11.62 -7.63 -2.96
CA LEU A 195 11.85 -7.15 -4.32
C LEU A 195 11.01 -7.99 -5.28
N LYS A 196 9.85 -7.49 -5.67
CA LYS A 196 8.94 -8.15 -6.62
C LYS A 196 9.35 -7.81 -8.05
N MET A 197 10.41 -8.43 -8.55
CA MET A 197 10.89 -8.20 -9.91
C MET A 197 9.95 -8.79 -10.97
N ARG A 198 9.79 -8.06 -12.06
CA ARG A 198 9.01 -8.48 -13.24
C ARG A 198 9.93 -8.63 -14.46
N PRO A 199 9.82 -9.72 -15.22
CA PRO A 199 10.67 -9.93 -16.42
C PRO A 199 10.32 -8.97 -17.57
N ASP A 200 9.15 -8.34 -17.53
CA ASP A 200 8.63 -7.44 -18.55
C ASP A 200 8.76 -5.95 -18.21
N THR A 201 9.47 -5.62 -17.13
CA THR A 201 9.53 -4.23 -16.64
C THR A 201 11.00 -3.84 -16.38
N PRO A 202 11.48 -2.72 -16.92
CA PRO A 202 12.83 -2.22 -16.67
C PRO A 202 12.93 -1.66 -15.23
N GLN A 203 13.28 -2.52 -14.27
CA GLN A 203 13.36 -2.19 -12.86
C GLN A 203 14.81 -1.95 -12.45
N HIS A 204 15.05 -0.84 -11.75
CA HIS A 204 16.34 -0.51 -11.17
C HIS A 204 16.17 0.00 -9.74
N PHE A 205 16.89 -0.57 -8.80
CA PHE A 205 16.84 -0.18 -7.39
C PHE A 205 18.23 0.13 -6.87
N GLU A 206 18.40 1.30 -6.27
CA GLU A 206 19.61 1.68 -5.57
C GLU A 206 19.35 1.66 -4.07
N TYR A 207 20.03 0.78 -3.33
CA TYR A 207 19.86 0.64 -1.90
C TYR A 207 21.16 0.22 -1.20
N VAL A 208 21.26 0.64 0.05
CA VAL A 208 22.22 0.12 1.01
C VAL A 208 21.42 -0.51 2.14
N ILE A 209 21.75 -1.74 2.50
CA ILE A 209 21.22 -2.42 3.69
C ILE A 209 22.32 -2.35 4.75
N ASP A 210 22.00 -1.63 5.83
CA ASP A 210 22.90 -1.44 6.98
C ASP A 210 22.34 -2.18 8.22
#